data_cb89969e8566637149d285b772009ea0
#
_entry.id   cb89969e8566637149d285b772009ea0
#
_cell.length_a   1.000
_cell.length_b   1.000
_cell.length_c   1.000
_cell.angle_alpha   90.00
_cell.angle_beta   90.00
_cell.angle_gamma   90.00
#
_symmetry.space_group_name_H-M   'P 1'
#
loop_
_entity.id
_entity.type
_entity.pdbx_description
1 polymer ?
#
loop_
_entity_poly.entity_id
_entity_poly.type
_entity_poly.pdbx_seq_one_letter_code
_entity_poly.pdbx_strand_id
1 'polypeptide(L)'
;LKSANNKLQTDIEQKVQIDEMRKEFLSNVTHELKTPIALIQGYAEGLKDNINEDAESRNFYCDVIMDEAIKMNKMVKKLLTLNQIEFGNYRLEMERFDIAALIRSVLASSDILMKQNGICALFKQEGPLEVWADEYMIEEVVTNYLTNAVHYADKEKIIEIKALRQEKTVRVSVFNSGQPIPEEEINKIWIKFYKADKARTREYGGNGIGLSIVKAIMDAHNKPYGVVNYENGAEFWFELDADV
;
A
#
# COMPACT_ATOMS: atom_id res chain seq x y z
N LEU A 1 -11.80 -8.32 -43.56
CA LEU A 1 -12.92 -7.58 -42.96
C LEU A 1 -13.34 -8.15 -41.60
N LYS A 2 -13.66 -9.46 -41.45
CA LYS A 2 -14.06 -10.07 -40.17
C LYS A 2 -12.96 -9.92 -39.10
N SER A 3 -11.68 -10.18 -39.42
CA SER A 3 -10.56 -10.08 -38.47
C SER A 3 -10.34 -8.62 -37.98
N ALA A 4 -10.46 -7.66 -38.91
CA ALA A 4 -10.35 -6.22 -38.57
C ALA A 4 -11.51 -5.77 -37.67
N ASN A 5 -12.72 -6.26 -37.91
CA ASN A 5 -13.90 -5.93 -37.12
C ASN A 5 -13.79 -6.51 -35.69
N ASN A 6 -13.31 -7.76 -35.54
CA ASN A 6 -13.09 -8.37 -34.22
C ASN A 6 -12.00 -7.60 -33.44
N LYS A 7 -10.90 -7.20 -34.11
CA LYS A 7 -9.86 -6.41 -33.46
C LYS A 7 -10.39 -5.05 -32.98
N LEU A 8 -11.17 -4.38 -33.83
CA LEU A 8 -11.79 -3.09 -33.49
C LEU A 8 -12.76 -3.21 -32.32
N GLN A 9 -13.51 -4.31 -32.24
CA GLN A 9 -14.43 -4.60 -31.15
C GLN A 9 -13.69 -4.81 -29.82
N THR A 10 -12.60 -5.59 -29.84
CA THR A 10 -11.74 -5.81 -28.66
C THR A 10 -11.10 -4.49 -28.20
N ASP A 11 -10.63 -3.65 -29.14
CA ASP A 11 -10.05 -2.33 -28.83
C ASP A 11 -11.08 -1.38 -28.20
N ILE A 12 -12.32 -1.41 -28.65
CA ILE A 12 -13.43 -0.63 -28.08
C ILE A 12 -13.76 -1.13 -26.67
N GLU A 13 -13.90 -2.43 -26.48
CA GLU A 13 -14.18 -3.02 -25.17
C GLU A 13 -13.10 -2.68 -24.16
N GLN A 14 -11.82 -2.75 -24.56
CA GLN A 14 -10.69 -2.34 -23.71
C GLN A 14 -10.74 -0.85 -23.35
N LYS A 15 -11.06 0.03 -24.32
CA LYS A 15 -11.19 1.47 -24.05
C LYS A 15 -12.34 1.77 -23.10
N VAL A 16 -13.47 1.10 -23.25
CA VAL A 16 -14.63 1.26 -22.35
C VAL A 16 -14.25 0.84 -20.93
N GLN A 17 -13.59 -0.31 -20.77
CA GLN A 17 -13.11 -0.77 -19.45
C GLN A 17 -12.14 0.22 -18.81
N ILE A 18 -11.18 0.77 -19.57
CA ILE A 18 -10.24 1.78 -19.08
C ILE A 18 -10.99 3.04 -18.63
N ASP A 19 -12.00 3.48 -19.37
CA ASP A 19 -12.77 4.67 -19.03
C ASP A 19 -13.65 4.47 -17.80
N GLU A 20 -14.24 3.29 -17.64
CA GLU A 20 -14.98 2.90 -16.42
C GLU A 20 -14.06 2.85 -15.19
N MET A 21 -12.91 2.20 -15.31
CA MET A 21 -11.91 2.18 -14.21
C MET A 21 -11.43 3.59 -13.85
N ARG A 22 -11.28 4.49 -14.84
CA ARG A 22 -10.90 5.89 -14.60
C ARG A 22 -11.99 6.67 -13.87
N LYS A 23 -13.26 6.47 -14.24
CA LYS A 23 -14.39 7.10 -13.55
C LYS A 23 -14.52 6.62 -12.11
N GLU A 24 -14.40 5.31 -11.89
CA GLU A 24 -14.40 4.72 -10.56
C GLU A 24 -13.24 5.23 -9.70
N PHE A 25 -12.04 5.31 -10.27
CA PHE A 25 -10.87 5.89 -9.62
C PHE A 25 -11.13 7.33 -9.15
N LEU A 26 -11.62 8.22 -10.04
CA LEU A 26 -11.92 9.61 -9.71
C LEU A 26 -13.01 9.72 -8.63
N SER A 27 -14.05 8.89 -8.72
CA SER A 27 -15.11 8.82 -7.71
C SER A 27 -14.55 8.45 -6.34
N ASN A 28 -13.71 7.43 -6.28
CA ASN A 28 -13.10 6.95 -5.04
C ASN A 28 -12.13 7.97 -4.43
N VAL A 29 -11.28 8.62 -5.26
CA VAL A 29 -10.43 9.75 -4.80
C VAL A 29 -11.27 10.85 -4.18
N THR A 30 -12.36 11.24 -4.86
CA THR A 30 -13.25 12.30 -4.37
C THR A 30 -13.86 11.93 -3.02
N HIS A 31 -14.33 10.70 -2.86
CA HIS A 31 -14.89 10.21 -1.60
C HIS A 31 -13.86 10.18 -0.47
N GLU A 32 -12.66 9.65 -0.72
CA GLU A 32 -11.59 9.54 0.27
C GLU A 32 -11.03 10.92 0.70
N LEU A 33 -11.09 11.94 -0.18
CA LEU A 33 -10.71 13.32 0.16
C LEU A 33 -11.84 14.09 0.87
N LYS A 34 -13.11 13.80 0.56
CA LYS A 34 -14.24 14.55 1.14
C LYS A 34 -14.35 14.37 2.65
N THR A 35 -14.07 13.18 3.16
CA THR A 35 -14.17 12.87 4.60
C THR A 35 -13.19 13.69 5.45
N PRO A 36 -11.85 13.68 5.19
CA PRO A 36 -10.91 14.50 5.95
C PRO A 36 -11.17 16.00 5.78
N ILE A 37 -11.58 16.47 4.59
CA ILE A 37 -11.95 17.87 4.38
C ILE A 37 -13.12 18.26 5.28
N ALA A 38 -14.17 17.44 5.36
CA ALA A 38 -15.32 17.71 6.21
C ALA A 38 -14.96 17.75 7.70
N LEU A 39 -14.05 16.87 8.15
CA LEU A 39 -13.52 16.89 9.52
C LEU A 39 -12.74 18.17 9.79
N ILE A 40 -11.79 18.54 8.91
CA ILE A 40 -11.02 19.79 9.03
C ILE A 40 -11.95 20.98 9.11
N GLN A 41 -12.97 21.07 8.24
CA GLN A 41 -13.94 22.16 8.24
C GLN A 41 -14.74 22.21 9.55
N GLY A 42 -15.29 21.08 10.00
CA GLY A 42 -16.10 21.03 11.22
C GLY A 42 -15.31 21.41 12.47
N TYR A 43 -14.07 20.93 12.62
CA TYR A 43 -13.22 21.30 13.76
C TYR A 43 -12.73 22.76 13.68
N ALA A 44 -12.46 23.28 12.48
CA ALA A 44 -12.10 24.69 12.28
C ALA A 44 -13.29 25.63 12.57
N GLU A 45 -14.52 25.26 12.19
CA GLU A 45 -15.73 25.98 12.55
C GLU A 45 -15.93 25.99 14.07
N GLY A 46 -15.77 24.84 14.74
CA GLY A 46 -15.85 24.74 16.19
C GLY A 46 -14.85 25.64 16.92
N LEU A 47 -13.62 25.75 16.40
CA LEU A 47 -12.63 26.69 16.94
C LEU A 47 -13.03 28.15 16.71
N LYS A 48 -13.57 28.49 15.53
CA LYS A 48 -14.00 29.83 15.16
C LYS A 48 -15.16 30.32 16.02
N ASP A 49 -16.11 29.42 16.31
CA ASP A 49 -17.31 29.74 17.09
C ASP A 49 -17.06 29.69 18.60
N ASN A 50 -15.81 29.46 19.03
CA ASN A 50 -15.39 29.36 20.43
C ASN A 50 -16.24 28.36 21.23
N ILE A 51 -16.65 27.25 20.59
CA ILE A 51 -17.44 26.21 21.25
C ILE A 51 -16.68 25.58 22.43
N ASN A 52 -15.34 25.62 22.37
CA ASN A 52 -14.43 25.11 23.40
C ASN A 52 -13.72 26.25 24.12
N GLU A 53 -14.09 26.48 25.38
CA GLU A 53 -13.53 27.54 26.22
C GLU A 53 -12.17 27.15 26.83
N ASP A 54 -11.91 25.84 27.01
CA ASP A 54 -10.68 25.33 27.61
C ASP A 54 -9.56 25.08 26.58
N ALA A 55 -8.32 25.20 27.04
CA ALA A 55 -7.15 25.04 26.19
C ALA A 55 -6.95 23.60 25.70
N GLU A 56 -7.35 22.59 26.46
CA GLU A 56 -7.18 21.17 26.13
C GLU A 56 -8.07 20.80 24.95
N SER A 57 -9.34 21.17 24.98
CA SER A 57 -10.27 20.96 23.87
C SER A 57 -9.86 21.68 22.60
N ARG A 58 -9.32 22.92 22.72
CA ARG A 58 -8.78 23.63 21.54
C ARG A 58 -7.58 22.94 20.95
N ASN A 59 -6.65 22.46 21.77
CA ASN A 59 -5.50 21.70 21.29
C ASN A 59 -5.95 20.41 20.60
N PHE A 60 -6.88 19.67 21.17
CA PHE A 60 -7.46 18.47 20.53
C PHE A 60 -8.02 18.79 19.13
N TYR A 61 -8.76 19.89 18.96
CA TYR A 61 -9.29 20.29 17.65
C TYR A 61 -8.16 20.61 16.65
N CYS A 62 -7.13 21.30 17.10
CA CYS A 62 -5.95 21.57 16.28
C CYS A 62 -5.23 20.28 15.87
N ASP A 63 -5.06 19.34 16.79
CA ASP A 63 -4.41 18.05 16.53
C ASP A 63 -5.20 17.23 15.49
N VAL A 64 -6.52 17.19 15.60
CA VAL A 64 -7.35 16.51 14.59
C VAL A 64 -7.21 17.16 13.21
N ILE A 65 -7.22 18.49 13.12
CA ILE A 65 -7.01 19.21 11.86
C ILE A 65 -5.64 18.87 11.26
N MET A 66 -4.59 18.88 12.08
CA MET A 66 -3.22 18.54 11.64
C MET A 66 -3.12 17.10 11.16
N ASP A 67 -3.68 16.16 11.90
CA ASP A 67 -3.66 14.75 11.55
C ASP A 67 -4.37 14.47 10.22
N GLU A 68 -5.55 15.05 10.01
CA GLU A 68 -6.29 14.88 8.75
C GLU A 68 -5.54 15.55 7.57
N ALA A 69 -4.92 16.70 7.77
CA ALA A 69 -4.08 17.34 6.75
C ALA A 69 -2.86 16.48 6.38
N ILE A 70 -2.20 15.85 7.36
CA ILE A 70 -1.07 14.92 7.15
C ILE A 70 -1.55 13.68 6.37
N LYS A 71 -2.70 13.10 6.72
CA LYS A 71 -3.29 11.96 5.99
C LYS A 71 -3.57 12.32 4.53
N MET A 72 -4.16 13.48 4.28
CA MET A 72 -4.42 13.97 2.91
C MET A 72 -3.12 14.14 2.13
N ASN A 73 -2.10 14.74 2.71
CA ASN A 73 -0.81 14.94 2.04
C ASN A 73 -0.15 13.59 1.66
N LYS A 74 -0.17 12.61 2.57
CA LYS A 74 0.30 11.24 2.29
C LYS A 74 -0.48 10.60 1.14
N MET A 75 -1.81 10.76 1.11
CA MET A 75 -2.66 10.24 0.05
C MET A 75 -2.33 10.87 -1.30
N VAL A 76 -2.22 12.21 -1.35
CA VAL A 76 -1.86 12.93 -2.60
C VAL A 76 -0.50 12.48 -3.12
N LYS A 77 0.51 12.34 -2.26
CA LYS A 77 1.83 11.83 -2.65
C LYS A 77 1.72 10.43 -3.28
N LYS A 78 1.00 9.50 -2.64
CA LYS A 78 0.78 8.14 -3.15
C LYS A 78 0.08 8.14 -4.52
N LEU A 79 -0.90 9.00 -4.72
CA LEU A 79 -1.58 9.16 -6.01
C LEU A 79 -0.67 9.71 -7.10
N LEU A 80 0.19 10.68 -6.77
CA LEU A 80 1.18 11.23 -7.70
C LEU A 80 2.21 10.17 -8.11
N THR A 81 2.77 9.42 -7.15
CA THR A 81 3.71 8.33 -7.43
C THR A 81 3.08 7.27 -8.34
N LEU A 82 1.87 6.82 -8.01
CA LEU A 82 1.14 5.85 -8.82
C LEU A 82 0.92 6.35 -10.26
N ASN A 83 0.52 7.62 -10.41
CA ASN A 83 0.31 8.25 -11.70
C ASN A 83 1.61 8.33 -12.51
N GLN A 84 2.72 8.75 -11.89
CA GLN A 84 4.03 8.83 -12.56
C GLN A 84 4.51 7.48 -13.08
N ILE A 85 4.32 6.41 -12.30
CA ILE A 85 4.72 5.05 -12.69
C ILE A 85 3.84 4.55 -13.84
N GLU A 86 2.52 4.65 -13.74
CA GLU A 86 1.58 4.10 -14.73
C GLU A 86 1.63 4.81 -16.10
N PHE A 87 1.85 6.12 -16.11
CA PHE A 87 1.97 6.87 -17.36
C PHE A 87 3.38 6.91 -17.94
N GLY A 88 4.31 6.11 -17.35
CA GLY A 88 5.70 6.00 -17.85
C GLY A 88 6.53 7.27 -17.66
N ASN A 89 6.07 8.21 -16.82
CA ASN A 89 6.81 9.44 -16.50
C ASN A 89 7.86 9.23 -15.42
N TYR A 90 7.89 8.05 -14.80
CA TYR A 90 8.91 7.67 -13.82
C TYR A 90 9.97 6.80 -14.51
N ARG A 91 11.23 7.23 -14.44
CA ARG A 91 12.38 6.45 -14.89
C ARG A 91 13.00 5.77 -13.68
N LEU A 92 12.97 4.43 -13.66
CA LEU A 92 13.59 3.65 -12.58
C LEU A 92 15.08 3.96 -12.47
N GLU A 93 15.54 4.27 -11.27
CA GLU A 93 16.94 4.44 -10.90
C GLU A 93 17.49 3.11 -10.38
N MET A 94 17.83 2.21 -11.32
CA MET A 94 18.26 0.85 -11.01
C MET A 94 19.67 0.84 -10.41
N GLU A 95 19.82 0.27 -9.23
CA GLU A 95 21.10 0.16 -8.51
C GLU A 95 21.22 -1.14 -7.72
N ARG A 96 22.43 -1.45 -7.24
CA ARG A 96 22.66 -2.56 -6.30
C ARG A 96 22.56 -2.06 -4.88
N PHE A 97 21.80 -2.77 -4.07
CA PHE A 97 21.66 -2.47 -2.65
C PHE A 97 21.36 -3.74 -1.83
N ASP A 98 21.56 -3.66 -0.51
CA ASP A 98 21.24 -4.73 0.43
C ASP A 98 19.78 -4.68 0.85
N ILE A 99 18.93 -5.56 0.27
CA ILE A 99 17.51 -5.65 0.61
C ILE A 99 17.29 -6.02 2.08
N ALA A 100 18.21 -6.74 2.71
CA ALA A 100 18.09 -7.06 4.15
C ALA A 100 18.32 -5.82 5.02
N ALA A 101 19.21 -4.92 4.63
CA ALA A 101 19.41 -3.63 5.31
C ALA A 101 18.18 -2.73 5.14
N LEU A 102 17.62 -2.64 3.93
CA LEU A 102 16.39 -1.90 3.66
C LEU A 102 15.22 -2.40 4.51
N ILE A 103 14.99 -3.73 4.57
CA ILE A 103 13.92 -4.31 5.41
C ILE A 103 14.12 -3.96 6.88
N ARG A 104 15.34 -4.02 7.40
CA ARG A 104 15.65 -3.62 8.79
C ARG A 104 15.34 -2.15 9.04
N SER A 105 15.64 -1.26 8.10
CA SER A 105 15.34 0.17 8.17
C SER A 105 13.81 0.42 8.24
N VAL A 106 13.05 -0.24 7.36
CA VAL A 106 11.57 -0.14 7.35
C VAL A 106 10.97 -0.69 8.64
N LEU A 107 11.47 -1.80 9.17
CA LEU A 107 11.03 -2.34 10.46
C LEU A 107 11.33 -1.37 11.60
N ALA A 108 12.52 -0.78 11.64
CA ALA A 108 12.90 0.20 12.67
C ALA A 108 12.01 1.45 12.63
N SER A 109 11.69 1.96 11.44
CA SER A 109 10.80 3.12 11.28
C SER A 109 9.34 2.82 11.67
N SER A 110 8.93 1.55 11.60
CA SER A 110 7.57 1.09 11.93
C SER A 110 7.43 0.54 13.37
N ASP A 111 8.51 0.53 14.17
CA ASP A 111 8.55 -0.10 15.50
C ASP A 111 7.50 0.49 16.46
N ILE A 112 7.32 1.82 16.46
CA ILE A 112 6.31 2.49 17.30
C ILE A 112 4.91 2.01 16.93
N LEU A 113 4.60 1.95 15.63
CA LEU A 113 3.29 1.50 15.13
C LEU A 113 3.03 0.04 15.51
N MET A 114 4.02 -0.82 15.35
CA MET A 114 3.91 -2.24 15.72
C MET A 114 3.68 -2.42 17.23
N LYS A 115 4.44 -1.71 18.06
CA LYS A 115 4.28 -1.75 19.52
C LYS A 115 2.91 -1.26 19.99
N GLN A 116 2.39 -0.18 19.40
CA GLN A 116 1.05 0.34 19.72
C GLN A 116 -0.06 -0.67 19.40
N ASN A 117 0.13 -1.49 18.35
CA ASN A 117 -0.80 -2.54 17.97
C ASN A 117 -0.54 -3.90 18.63
N GLY A 118 0.49 -4.01 19.47
CA GLY A 118 0.89 -5.25 20.14
C GLY A 118 1.40 -6.33 19.18
N ILE A 119 2.04 -5.93 18.08
CA ILE A 119 2.52 -6.82 17.02
C ILE A 119 3.95 -7.25 17.29
N CYS A 120 4.20 -8.56 17.11
CA CYS A 120 5.54 -9.14 17.10
C CYS A 120 6.00 -9.35 15.66
N ALA A 121 7.01 -8.59 15.22
CA ALA A 121 7.61 -8.75 13.90
C ALA A 121 8.91 -9.58 14.00
N LEU A 122 9.03 -10.58 13.10
CA LEU A 122 10.16 -11.49 13.03
C LEU A 122 10.87 -11.34 11.68
N PHE A 123 12.16 -11.01 11.71
CA PHE A 123 13.05 -11.01 10.55
C PHE A 123 14.41 -11.58 10.95
N LYS A 124 14.75 -12.78 10.45
CA LYS A 124 15.91 -13.57 10.90
C LYS A 124 17.07 -13.58 9.90
N GLN A 125 17.04 -12.73 8.87
CA GLN A 125 18.10 -12.69 7.88
C GLN A 125 19.41 -12.20 8.49
N GLU A 126 20.42 -13.06 8.49
CA GLU A 126 21.79 -12.75 8.90
C GLU A 126 22.66 -12.49 7.66
N GLY A 127 23.23 -11.31 7.58
CA GLY A 127 24.09 -10.89 6.46
C GLY A 127 23.38 -10.21 5.31
N PRO A 128 24.16 -9.60 4.40
CA PRO A 128 23.62 -8.83 3.27
C PRO A 128 23.03 -9.74 2.20
N LEU A 129 22.01 -9.23 1.52
CA LEU A 129 21.40 -9.82 0.33
C LEU A 129 21.33 -8.76 -0.76
N GLU A 130 22.33 -8.78 -1.66
CA GLU A 130 22.38 -7.85 -2.78
C GLU A 130 21.31 -8.16 -3.83
N VAL A 131 20.63 -7.09 -4.26
CA VAL A 131 19.61 -7.12 -5.33
C VAL A 131 19.83 -5.97 -6.31
N TRP A 132 19.24 -6.06 -7.49
CA TRP A 132 19.25 -5.03 -8.52
C TRP A 132 17.84 -4.50 -8.75
N ALA A 133 17.57 -3.28 -8.30
CA ALA A 133 16.28 -2.62 -8.44
C ALA A 133 16.41 -1.11 -8.14
N ASP A 134 15.31 -0.37 -8.20
CA ASP A 134 15.21 0.98 -7.67
C ASP A 134 14.94 0.92 -6.16
N GLU A 135 15.96 1.23 -5.34
CA GLU A 135 15.91 1.09 -3.88
C GLU A 135 14.73 1.85 -3.27
N TYR A 136 14.50 3.10 -3.72
CA TYR A 136 13.41 3.93 -3.22
C TYR A 136 12.02 3.32 -3.51
N MET A 137 11.84 2.78 -4.71
CA MET A 137 10.58 2.12 -5.08
C MET A 137 10.38 0.80 -4.33
N ILE A 138 11.44 0.04 -4.09
CA ILE A 138 11.35 -1.19 -3.31
C ILE A 138 11.10 -0.92 -1.82
N GLU A 139 11.63 0.17 -1.27
CA GLU A 139 11.25 0.64 0.08
C GLU A 139 9.74 0.88 0.18
N GLU A 140 9.13 1.51 -0.82
CA GLU A 140 7.68 1.69 -0.88
C GLU A 140 6.92 0.35 -0.94
N VAL A 141 7.43 -0.66 -1.68
CA VAL A 141 6.83 -2.01 -1.70
C VAL A 141 6.85 -2.65 -0.32
N VAL A 142 8.02 -2.68 0.34
CA VAL A 142 8.18 -3.27 1.68
C VAL A 142 7.31 -2.53 2.70
N THR A 143 7.28 -1.20 2.64
CA THR A 143 6.47 -0.36 3.54
C THR A 143 4.97 -0.62 3.36
N ASN A 144 4.49 -0.77 2.11
CA ASN A 144 3.08 -1.07 1.85
C ASN A 144 2.71 -2.48 2.33
N TYR A 145 3.57 -3.49 2.13
CA TYR A 145 3.33 -4.84 2.66
C TYR A 145 3.35 -4.86 4.19
N LEU A 146 4.33 -4.20 4.82
CA LEU A 146 4.40 -4.14 6.27
C LEU A 146 3.19 -3.40 6.88
N THR A 147 2.81 -2.26 6.32
CA THR A 147 1.63 -1.51 6.77
C THR A 147 0.36 -2.33 6.61
N ASN A 148 0.21 -3.04 5.50
CA ASN A 148 -0.89 -3.97 5.27
C ASN A 148 -0.90 -5.09 6.32
N ALA A 149 0.25 -5.71 6.56
CA ALA A 149 0.39 -6.74 7.58
C ALA A 149 0.02 -6.25 8.99
N VAL A 150 0.43 -5.03 9.36
CA VAL A 150 0.04 -4.41 10.65
C VAL A 150 -1.47 -4.22 10.76
N HIS A 151 -2.15 -3.80 9.70
CA HIS A 151 -3.60 -3.59 9.70
C HIS A 151 -4.40 -4.89 9.78
N TYR A 152 -3.89 -5.98 9.20
CA TYR A 152 -4.61 -7.25 9.11
C TYR A 152 -4.13 -8.31 10.09
N ALA A 153 -2.99 -8.09 10.77
CA ALA A 153 -2.54 -8.99 11.84
C ALA A 153 -3.59 -9.11 12.95
N ASP A 154 -4.02 -10.34 13.23
CA ASP A 154 -5.05 -10.66 14.21
C ASP A 154 -4.67 -11.91 15.00
N LYS A 155 -5.43 -12.23 16.05
CA LYS A 155 -5.20 -13.36 16.95
C LYS A 155 -3.80 -13.34 17.57
N GLU A 156 -2.83 -13.97 16.94
CA GLU A 156 -1.46 -14.09 17.43
C GLU A 156 -0.64 -12.81 17.25
N LYS A 157 -1.10 -11.87 16.38
CA LYS A 157 -0.43 -10.59 16.08
C LYS A 157 1.04 -10.77 15.68
N ILE A 158 1.29 -11.77 14.84
CA ILE A 158 2.62 -12.09 14.33
C ILE A 158 2.74 -11.59 12.90
N ILE A 159 3.88 -10.94 12.62
CA ILE A 159 4.34 -10.64 11.26
C ILE A 159 5.68 -11.34 11.08
N GLU A 160 5.80 -12.17 10.05
CA GLU A 160 7.07 -12.80 9.70
C GLU A 160 7.53 -12.31 8.33
N ILE A 161 8.76 -11.78 8.27
CA ILE A 161 9.38 -11.34 7.03
C ILE A 161 10.50 -12.32 6.70
N LYS A 162 10.57 -12.74 5.44
CA LYS A 162 11.62 -13.59 4.91
C LYS A 162 12.22 -12.95 3.67
N ALA A 163 13.53 -13.06 3.52
CA ALA A 163 14.26 -12.74 2.30
C ALA A 163 15.12 -13.95 1.95
N LEU A 164 14.77 -14.66 0.88
CA LEU A 164 15.39 -15.93 0.53
C LEU A 164 16.03 -15.82 -0.85
N ARG A 165 17.34 -16.05 -0.94
CA ARG A 165 18.04 -16.16 -2.20
C ARG A 165 17.62 -17.45 -2.91
N GLN A 166 17.18 -17.31 -4.12
CA GLN A 166 17.01 -18.36 -5.11
C GLN A 166 18.17 -18.25 -6.13
N GLU A 167 18.24 -19.11 -7.13
CA GLU A 167 19.42 -19.16 -8.04
C GLU A 167 19.83 -17.77 -8.58
N LYS A 168 18.90 -17.02 -9.16
CA LYS A 168 19.15 -15.71 -9.79
C LYS A 168 18.32 -14.58 -9.21
N THR A 169 17.49 -14.88 -8.23
CA THR A 169 16.56 -13.93 -7.63
C THR A 169 16.62 -13.98 -6.12
N VAL A 170 16.14 -12.92 -5.47
CA VAL A 170 15.79 -12.90 -4.06
C VAL A 170 14.28 -12.76 -3.97
N ARG A 171 13.63 -13.71 -3.29
CA ARG A 171 12.21 -13.58 -2.93
C ARG A 171 12.11 -12.97 -1.55
N VAL A 172 11.36 -11.89 -1.45
CA VAL A 172 10.96 -11.26 -0.18
C VAL A 172 9.50 -11.57 0.06
N SER A 173 9.17 -12.03 1.27
CA SER A 173 7.79 -12.25 1.67
C SER A 173 7.48 -11.65 3.04
N VAL A 174 6.24 -11.20 3.21
CA VAL A 174 5.68 -10.65 4.44
C VAL A 174 4.41 -11.41 4.76
N PHE A 175 4.47 -12.27 5.75
CA PHE A 175 3.33 -13.00 6.31
C PHE A 175 2.73 -12.21 7.47
N ASN A 176 1.42 -12.18 7.58
CA ASN A 176 0.70 -11.76 8.78
C ASN A 176 -0.27 -12.84 9.24
N SER A 177 -0.30 -13.07 10.55
CA SER A 177 -1.35 -13.89 11.17
C SER A 177 -2.70 -13.21 11.04
N GLY A 178 -3.77 -13.99 10.86
CA GLY A 178 -5.12 -13.49 10.74
C GLY A 178 -6.02 -14.37 9.89
N GLN A 179 -7.05 -13.77 9.29
CA GLN A 179 -7.91 -14.48 8.37
C GLN A 179 -7.30 -14.50 6.96
N PRO A 180 -7.40 -15.62 6.23
CA PRO A 180 -7.02 -15.66 4.83
C PRO A 180 -7.92 -14.73 3.99
N ILE A 181 -7.39 -14.28 2.86
CA ILE A 181 -8.13 -13.49 1.90
C ILE A 181 -9.13 -14.39 1.17
N PRO A 182 -10.43 -14.04 1.05
CA PRO A 182 -11.37 -14.82 0.26
C PRO A 182 -10.87 -15.03 -1.17
N GLU A 183 -11.03 -16.24 -1.72
CA GLU A 183 -10.48 -16.58 -3.05
C GLU A 183 -10.99 -15.63 -4.16
N GLU A 184 -12.25 -15.24 -4.10
CA GLU A 184 -12.85 -14.27 -5.02
C GLU A 184 -12.30 -12.86 -4.93
N GLU A 185 -11.55 -12.56 -3.85
CA GLU A 185 -10.96 -11.23 -3.59
C GLU A 185 -9.49 -11.15 -4.00
N ILE A 186 -8.79 -12.29 -4.11
CA ILE A 186 -7.33 -12.35 -4.37
C ILE A 186 -6.91 -11.52 -5.60
N ASN A 187 -7.70 -11.55 -6.67
CA ASN A 187 -7.42 -10.76 -7.88
C ASN A 187 -7.83 -9.30 -7.75
N LYS A 188 -8.76 -8.99 -6.84
CA LYS A 188 -9.31 -7.64 -6.67
C LYS A 188 -8.49 -6.77 -5.74
N ILE A 189 -7.76 -7.36 -4.78
CA ILE A 189 -6.96 -6.61 -3.80
C ILE A 189 -5.88 -5.71 -4.45
N TRP A 190 -5.50 -5.98 -5.69
CA TRP A 190 -4.55 -5.18 -6.48
C TRP A 190 -5.20 -4.00 -7.21
N ILE A 191 -6.54 -3.91 -7.20
CA ILE A 191 -7.30 -2.81 -7.81
C ILE A 191 -7.25 -1.59 -6.90
N LYS A 192 -7.08 -0.41 -7.49
CA LYS A 192 -7.05 0.87 -6.76
C LYS A 192 -8.32 1.08 -5.94
N PHE A 193 -8.17 1.50 -4.68
CA PHE A 193 -9.27 1.75 -3.73
C PHE A 193 -10.11 0.52 -3.38
N TYR A 194 -9.73 -0.65 -3.85
CA TYR A 194 -10.43 -1.86 -3.46
C TYR A 194 -10.14 -2.20 -1.99
N LYS A 195 -11.19 -2.57 -1.27
CA LYS A 195 -11.14 -2.89 0.16
C LYS A 195 -11.96 -4.16 0.37
N ALA A 196 -11.31 -5.28 0.65
CA ALA A 196 -11.96 -6.56 0.93
C ALA A 196 -12.79 -6.48 2.23
N ASP A 197 -12.33 -5.74 3.24
CA ASP A 197 -13.03 -5.52 4.51
C ASP A 197 -13.28 -4.03 4.75
N LYS A 198 -14.51 -3.57 4.49
CA LYS A 198 -14.94 -2.18 4.69
C LYS A 198 -15.03 -1.78 6.18
N ALA A 199 -15.20 -2.74 7.09
CA ALA A 199 -15.34 -2.47 8.51
C ALA A 199 -13.99 -2.16 9.16
N ARG A 200 -12.99 -3.00 8.94
CA ARG A 200 -11.61 -2.79 9.44
C ARG A 200 -10.95 -1.54 8.88
N THR A 201 -11.26 -1.18 7.65
CA THR A 201 -10.67 0.00 7.01
C THR A 201 -11.13 1.32 7.64
N ARG A 202 -12.31 1.36 8.26
CA ARG A 202 -12.77 2.56 9.00
C ARG A 202 -12.00 2.75 10.31
N GLU A 203 -11.57 1.66 10.93
CA GLU A 203 -10.86 1.69 12.21
C GLU A 203 -9.37 2.03 12.05
N TYR A 204 -8.72 1.53 11.00
CA TYR A 204 -7.26 1.64 10.79
C TYR A 204 -6.83 2.55 9.61
N GLY A 205 -7.77 3.15 8.87
CA GLY A 205 -7.51 4.25 7.92
C GLY A 205 -6.81 3.87 6.60
N GLY A 206 -6.93 2.64 6.13
CA GLY A 206 -6.35 2.23 4.86
C GLY A 206 -7.10 2.79 3.64
N ASN A 207 -6.40 3.48 2.71
CA ASN A 207 -7.00 4.11 1.52
C ASN A 207 -7.19 3.16 0.33
N GLY A 208 -6.86 1.86 0.46
CA GLY A 208 -6.97 0.89 -0.65
C GLY A 208 -6.03 1.15 -1.83
N ILE A 209 -4.98 1.96 -1.65
CA ILE A 209 -4.01 2.31 -2.71
C ILE A 209 -2.71 1.51 -2.58
N GLY A 210 -2.38 1.02 -1.38
CA GLY A 210 -1.07 0.42 -1.08
C GLY A 210 -0.70 -0.74 -2.00
N LEU A 211 -1.59 -1.73 -2.16
CA LEU A 211 -1.33 -2.89 -3.03
C LEU A 211 -1.34 -2.52 -4.51
N SER A 212 -2.09 -1.52 -4.94
CA SER A 212 -2.03 -1.04 -6.34
C SER A 212 -0.72 -0.30 -6.65
N ILE A 213 -0.09 0.35 -5.65
CA ILE A 213 1.26 0.90 -5.77
C ILE A 213 2.27 -0.23 -5.91
N VAL A 214 2.19 -1.27 -5.07
CA VAL A 214 3.05 -2.46 -5.20
C VAL A 214 2.96 -3.04 -6.60
N LYS A 215 1.73 -3.26 -7.09
CA LYS A 215 1.50 -3.72 -8.46
C LYS A 215 2.21 -2.85 -9.48
N ALA A 216 2.00 -1.54 -9.45
CA ALA A 216 2.57 -0.61 -10.42
C ALA A 216 4.11 -0.61 -10.38
N ILE A 217 4.72 -0.65 -9.18
CA ILE A 217 6.17 -0.72 -9.00
C ILE A 217 6.72 -2.03 -9.56
N MET A 218 6.13 -3.17 -9.21
CA MET A 218 6.62 -4.47 -9.64
C MET A 218 6.42 -4.69 -11.15
N ASP A 219 5.30 -4.22 -11.71
CA ASP A 219 5.05 -4.21 -13.16
C ASP A 219 6.09 -3.34 -13.89
N ALA A 220 6.45 -2.16 -13.36
CA ALA A 220 7.49 -1.29 -13.91
C ALA A 220 8.89 -1.94 -13.88
N HIS A 221 9.20 -2.70 -12.82
CA HIS A 221 10.43 -3.50 -12.72
C HIS A 221 10.38 -4.77 -13.57
N ASN A 222 9.21 -5.12 -14.13
CA ASN A 222 8.97 -6.38 -14.83
C ASN A 222 9.31 -7.60 -13.94
N LYS A 223 8.88 -7.56 -12.68
CA LYS A 223 9.16 -8.58 -11.67
C LYS A 223 7.88 -9.17 -11.08
N PRO A 224 7.88 -10.47 -10.75
CA PRO A 224 6.70 -11.15 -10.21
C PRO A 224 6.44 -10.74 -8.76
N TYR A 225 5.17 -10.72 -8.40
CA TYR A 225 4.65 -10.48 -7.06
C TYR A 225 3.34 -11.25 -6.89
N GLY A 226 2.89 -11.40 -5.65
CA GLY A 226 1.64 -12.09 -5.40
C GLY A 226 1.30 -12.22 -3.93
N VAL A 227 0.31 -13.06 -3.68
CA VAL A 227 -0.13 -13.43 -2.34
C VAL A 227 -0.39 -14.92 -2.25
N VAL A 228 -0.10 -15.52 -1.11
CA VAL A 228 -0.41 -16.91 -0.77
C VAL A 228 -1.22 -16.92 0.52
N ASN A 229 -2.32 -17.63 0.53
CA ASN A 229 -3.12 -17.86 1.72
C ASN A 229 -2.65 -19.08 2.50
N TYR A 230 -2.69 -18.96 3.83
CA TYR A 230 -2.54 -20.03 4.80
C TYR A 230 -3.78 -20.10 5.68
N GLU A 231 -4.00 -21.21 6.38
CA GLU A 231 -5.15 -21.35 7.29
C GLU A 231 -5.18 -20.29 8.39
N ASN A 232 -4.00 -19.77 8.79
CA ASN A 232 -3.82 -18.80 9.86
C ASN A 232 -3.35 -17.42 9.41
N GLY A 233 -3.43 -17.08 8.11
CA GLY A 233 -3.00 -15.78 7.61
C GLY A 233 -2.79 -15.69 6.11
N ALA A 234 -2.13 -14.62 5.68
CA ALA A 234 -1.77 -14.37 4.29
C ALA A 234 -0.31 -13.92 4.19
N GLU A 235 0.38 -14.33 3.13
CA GLU A 235 1.76 -13.98 2.82
C GLU A 235 1.82 -13.23 1.49
N PHE A 236 2.21 -11.98 1.51
CA PHE A 236 2.51 -11.18 0.32
C PHE A 236 3.98 -11.32 -0.05
N TRP A 237 4.29 -11.47 -1.33
CA TRP A 237 5.65 -11.68 -1.78
C TRP A 237 5.96 -10.94 -3.07
N PHE A 238 7.26 -10.69 -3.31
CA PHE A 238 7.82 -10.23 -4.58
C PHE A 238 9.22 -10.80 -4.80
N GLU A 239 9.72 -10.72 -6.04
CA GLU A 239 11.06 -11.17 -6.40
C GLU A 239 11.85 -10.06 -7.09
N LEU A 240 13.17 -10.03 -6.85
CA LEU A 240 14.12 -9.13 -7.49
C LEU A 240 15.30 -9.94 -8.03
N ASP A 241 16.02 -9.39 -9.02
CA ASP A 241 17.27 -10.01 -9.49
C ASP A 241 18.35 -9.93 -8.41
N ALA A 242 19.06 -11.05 -8.21
CA ALA A 242 20.18 -11.14 -7.29
C ALA A 242 21.55 -11.02 -7.97
N ASP A 243 21.61 -11.33 -9.28
CA ASP A 243 22.85 -11.32 -10.08
C ASP A 243 22.57 -10.55 -11.38
N VAL A 244 23.15 -9.35 -11.52
CA VAL A 244 23.23 -8.57 -12.75
C VAL A 244 24.66 -8.08 -12.92
#